data_50a39ac110ed8a725e4e8346bfa023b5
#
_entry.id   50a39ac110ed8a725e4e8346bfa023b5
#
_cell.length_a   1.000
_cell.length_b   1.000
_cell.length_c   1.000
_cell.angle_alpha   90.00
_cell.angle_beta   90.00
_cell.angle_gamma   90.00
#
_symmetry.space_group_name_H-M   'P 1'
#
loop_
_entity.id
_entity.type
_entity.pdbx_description
1 polymer ?
#
loop_
_entity_poly.entity_id
_entity_poly.type
_entity_poly.pdbx_seq_one_letter_code
_entity_poly.pdbx_strand_id
1 'polypeptide(L)'
;MWEALLVASLLTLSGAAIRANFAWTNGRRLRSWRKTVESCGLQVEEISSPRSRRLQLKARTAEALEVRIEQTVRRDYGCLIFIAVPGPPGFSGIWIRREELRPAGAREIEIGDEPFDKAFYLVGPARLLFALLDVETRFLLISLNAESPRLELAKGELGVRTHDYRLSGLLPIILDIARRFAQPLDIAQRLAENARQDPDVEVRLRNLLLLTREFPGEPATLEALRTACTDASLRIRLRAAKELGAEGREVLLEMAETTTDDLHSAEAVSLLGTDLPVERTRAILLQALRKRLHRTARACIETLGHSTAAEDVDTLAKVLTREQSELAAAAATALGTTGNSAAEPPLLLALQRDEQKDLRLAAANALARVGTTAAVLPLKELAERRSFHDPEVRKATRQAIAEIQSRLPGASPGQLSLAVAEAGQLSLAQTEAGQLSLANDPAGELSLSDGEEG
;
A
#
# COMPACT_ATOMS: atom_id res chain seq x y z
N MET A 1 -86.77 3.85 -3.29
CA MET A 1 -86.30 2.73 -4.15
C MET A 1 -85.62 3.25 -5.44
N TRP A 2 -86.17 4.23 -6.13
CA TRP A 2 -85.57 4.81 -7.33
C TRP A 2 -84.23 5.56 -7.10
N GLU A 3 -84.10 6.29 -6.02
CA GLU A 3 -82.87 7.02 -5.70
C GLU A 3 -81.69 6.08 -5.43
N ALA A 4 -81.95 4.95 -4.77
CA ALA A 4 -80.91 3.95 -4.53
C ALA A 4 -80.43 3.25 -5.82
N LEU A 5 -81.35 3.04 -6.78
CA LEU A 5 -81.01 2.54 -8.09
C LEU A 5 -80.24 3.55 -8.98
N LEU A 6 -80.58 4.84 -8.90
CA LEU A 6 -79.84 5.90 -9.57
C LEU A 6 -78.38 6.04 -8.98
N VAL A 7 -78.24 6.01 -7.68
CA VAL A 7 -76.92 6.06 -7.05
C VAL A 7 -76.10 4.81 -7.38
N ALA A 8 -76.73 3.64 -7.38
CA ALA A 8 -76.02 2.38 -7.76
C ALA A 8 -75.64 2.40 -9.25
N SER A 9 -76.45 2.93 -10.13
CA SER A 9 -76.13 3.07 -11.57
C SER A 9 -75.04 4.11 -11.83
N LEU A 10 -75.03 5.25 -11.13
CA LEU A 10 -73.98 6.23 -11.19
C LEU A 10 -72.65 5.71 -10.64
N LEU A 11 -72.65 4.93 -9.57
CA LEU A 11 -71.47 4.29 -9.03
C LEU A 11 -70.92 3.21 -9.98
N THR A 12 -71.75 2.44 -10.62
CA THR A 12 -71.36 1.43 -11.62
C THR A 12 -70.82 2.07 -12.89
N LEU A 13 -71.42 3.14 -13.39
CA LEU A 13 -70.95 3.93 -14.53
C LEU A 13 -69.61 4.63 -14.23
N SER A 14 -69.48 5.20 -13.06
CA SER A 14 -68.22 5.82 -12.62
C SER A 14 -67.13 4.76 -12.48
N GLY A 15 -67.42 3.60 -11.93
CA GLY A 15 -66.50 2.48 -11.81
C GLY A 15 -66.11 1.89 -13.17
N ALA A 16 -67.01 1.86 -14.14
CA ALA A 16 -66.73 1.43 -15.53
C ALA A 16 -65.85 2.43 -16.27
N ALA A 17 -66.12 3.74 -16.11
CA ALA A 17 -65.32 4.81 -16.70
C ALA A 17 -63.87 4.86 -16.09
N ILE A 18 -63.75 4.67 -14.78
CA ILE A 18 -62.44 4.58 -14.13
C ILE A 18 -61.65 3.38 -14.62
N ARG A 19 -62.29 2.19 -14.79
CA ARG A 19 -61.67 0.99 -15.33
C ARG A 19 -61.27 1.16 -16.82
N ALA A 20 -62.09 1.82 -17.61
CA ALA A 20 -61.78 2.10 -19.01
C ALA A 20 -60.61 3.08 -19.16
N ASN A 21 -60.60 4.16 -18.37
CA ASN A 21 -59.48 5.11 -18.34
C ASN A 21 -58.19 4.47 -17.88
N PHE A 22 -58.27 3.62 -16.86
CA PHE A 22 -57.09 2.84 -16.37
C PHE A 22 -56.54 1.91 -17.44
N ALA A 23 -57.42 1.15 -18.13
CA ALA A 23 -57.01 0.27 -19.21
C ALA A 23 -56.44 1.04 -20.42
N TRP A 24 -56.99 2.21 -20.74
CA TRP A 24 -56.50 3.08 -21.82
C TRP A 24 -55.09 3.63 -21.49
N THR A 25 -54.91 4.17 -20.28
CA THR A 25 -53.61 4.69 -19.80
C THR A 25 -52.56 3.59 -19.81
N ASN A 26 -52.86 2.42 -19.25
CA ASN A 26 -51.96 1.26 -19.24
C ASN A 26 -51.62 0.79 -20.65
N GLY A 27 -52.63 0.74 -21.55
CA GLY A 27 -52.42 0.36 -22.96
C GLY A 27 -51.48 1.33 -23.70
N ARG A 28 -51.59 2.63 -23.44
CA ARG A 28 -50.73 3.64 -24.01
C ARG A 28 -49.26 3.46 -23.47
N ARG A 29 -49.11 3.18 -22.19
CA ARG A 29 -47.83 2.94 -21.53
C ARG A 29 -47.15 1.69 -22.09
N LEU A 30 -47.86 0.57 -22.18
CA LEU A 30 -47.31 -0.68 -22.72
C LEU A 30 -46.90 -0.54 -24.20
N ARG A 31 -47.68 0.21 -25.03
CA ARG A 31 -47.27 0.52 -26.40
C ARG A 31 -45.98 1.34 -26.47
N SER A 32 -45.80 2.30 -25.56
CA SER A 32 -44.54 3.07 -25.44
C SER A 32 -43.36 2.18 -25.08
N TRP A 33 -43.51 1.34 -24.07
CA TRP A 33 -42.46 0.39 -23.66
C TRP A 33 -42.11 -0.56 -24.79
N ARG A 34 -43.12 -1.15 -25.45
CA ARG A 34 -42.91 -2.03 -26.59
C ARG A 34 -42.14 -1.37 -27.71
N LYS A 35 -42.52 -0.15 -28.09
CA LYS A 35 -41.84 0.62 -29.14
C LYS A 35 -40.35 0.88 -28.75
N THR A 36 -40.08 1.24 -27.51
CA THR A 36 -38.73 1.48 -27.03
C THR A 36 -37.90 0.21 -27.06
N VAL A 37 -38.44 -0.89 -26.58
CA VAL A 37 -37.75 -2.20 -26.55
C VAL A 37 -37.43 -2.66 -27.98
N GLU A 38 -38.40 -2.59 -28.89
CA GLU A 38 -38.23 -2.94 -30.32
C GLU A 38 -37.20 -2.02 -31.01
N SER A 39 -37.19 -0.71 -30.70
CA SER A 39 -36.18 0.22 -31.23
C SER A 39 -34.77 -0.05 -30.77
N CYS A 40 -34.60 -0.75 -29.63
CA CYS A 40 -33.31 -1.23 -29.13
C CYS A 40 -32.92 -2.63 -29.66
N GLY A 41 -33.69 -3.18 -30.60
CA GLY A 41 -33.40 -4.47 -31.22
C GLY A 41 -33.80 -5.70 -30.39
N LEU A 42 -34.63 -5.53 -29.34
CA LEU A 42 -35.10 -6.65 -28.54
C LEU A 42 -36.39 -7.24 -29.10
N GLN A 43 -36.56 -8.54 -28.93
CA GLN A 43 -37.77 -9.27 -29.26
C GLN A 43 -38.68 -9.35 -28.02
N VAL A 44 -39.91 -8.85 -28.15
CA VAL A 44 -40.90 -8.92 -27.06
C VAL A 44 -41.45 -10.35 -26.98
N GLU A 45 -41.29 -11.00 -25.84
CA GLU A 45 -41.77 -12.36 -25.57
C GLU A 45 -43.14 -12.34 -24.88
N GLU A 46 -43.31 -11.49 -23.88
CA GLU A 46 -44.50 -11.42 -23.07
C GLU A 46 -44.84 -9.97 -22.75
N ILE A 47 -46.14 -9.63 -22.82
CA ILE A 47 -46.65 -8.32 -22.43
C ILE A 47 -47.94 -8.46 -21.64
N SER A 48 -48.07 -7.77 -20.54
CA SER A 48 -49.22 -7.79 -19.69
C SER A 48 -50.46 -7.21 -20.40
N SER A 49 -51.66 -7.72 -20.02
CA SER A 49 -52.90 -7.08 -20.42
C SER A 49 -53.01 -5.64 -19.87
N PRO A 50 -53.52 -4.66 -20.61
CA PRO A 50 -53.78 -3.32 -20.12
C PRO A 50 -54.70 -3.25 -18.90
N ARG A 51 -55.47 -4.31 -18.63
CA ARG A 51 -56.35 -4.45 -17.46
C ARG A 51 -55.63 -5.00 -16.23
N SER A 52 -54.38 -5.41 -16.37
CA SER A 52 -53.56 -5.94 -15.25
C SER A 52 -53.31 -4.88 -14.20
N ARG A 53 -53.34 -5.28 -12.93
CA ARG A 53 -52.99 -4.41 -11.78
C ARG A 53 -51.52 -3.99 -11.79
N ARG A 54 -50.64 -4.86 -12.31
CA ARG A 54 -49.21 -4.60 -12.49
C ARG A 54 -48.87 -4.80 -13.95
N LEU A 55 -48.25 -3.81 -14.55
CA LEU A 55 -47.76 -3.91 -15.91
C LEU A 55 -46.39 -4.54 -15.92
N GLN A 56 -46.15 -5.46 -16.84
CA GLN A 56 -44.91 -6.13 -17.10
C GLN A 56 -44.71 -6.34 -18.57
N LEU A 57 -43.47 -6.19 -19.04
CA LEU A 57 -43.04 -6.54 -20.38
C LEU A 57 -41.74 -7.36 -20.22
N LYS A 58 -41.70 -8.51 -20.91
CA LYS A 58 -40.50 -9.33 -21.05
C LYS A 58 -40.03 -9.31 -22.49
N ALA A 59 -38.75 -9.18 -22.67
CA ALA A 59 -38.09 -9.16 -23.96
C ALA A 59 -36.72 -9.83 -23.86
N ARG A 60 -36.18 -10.18 -25.04
CA ARG A 60 -34.87 -10.82 -25.12
C ARG A 60 -34.03 -10.13 -26.20
N THR A 61 -32.73 -9.97 -25.90
CA THR A 61 -31.76 -9.52 -26.91
C THR A 61 -31.36 -10.65 -27.84
N ALA A 62 -30.66 -10.32 -28.92
CA ALA A 62 -30.11 -11.31 -29.85
C ALA A 62 -29.09 -12.24 -29.16
N GLU A 63 -28.40 -11.73 -28.16
CA GLU A 63 -27.43 -12.47 -27.33
C GLU A 63 -28.10 -13.23 -26.15
N ALA A 64 -29.43 -13.39 -26.21
CA ALA A 64 -30.24 -14.11 -25.22
C ALA A 64 -30.31 -13.50 -23.81
N LEU A 65 -29.95 -12.21 -23.62
CA LEU A 65 -30.17 -11.52 -22.35
C LEU A 65 -31.69 -11.29 -22.14
N GLU A 66 -32.18 -11.68 -20.96
CA GLU A 66 -33.56 -11.47 -20.56
C GLU A 66 -33.74 -10.08 -19.93
N VAL A 67 -34.64 -9.30 -20.51
CA VAL A 67 -35.00 -7.95 -20.07
C VAL A 67 -36.44 -7.96 -19.57
N ARG A 68 -36.63 -7.53 -18.33
CA ARG A 68 -37.95 -7.40 -17.70
C ARG A 68 -38.21 -5.96 -17.30
N ILE A 69 -39.28 -5.37 -17.78
CA ILE A 69 -39.71 -4.02 -17.40
C ILE A 69 -41.01 -4.15 -16.61
N GLU A 70 -41.00 -3.60 -15.38
CA GLU A 70 -42.12 -3.67 -14.46
C GLU A 70 -42.56 -2.27 -14.02
N GLN A 71 -43.87 -2.10 -13.81
CA GLN A 71 -44.40 -0.87 -13.23
C GLN A 71 -44.02 -0.77 -11.75
N THR A 72 -43.56 0.41 -11.32
CA THR A 72 -43.37 0.69 -9.89
C THR A 72 -44.69 0.68 -9.14
N VAL A 73 -44.64 0.29 -7.84
CA VAL A 73 -45.84 0.23 -6.99
C VAL A 73 -46.36 1.64 -6.65
N ARG A 74 -45.53 2.68 -6.74
CA ARG A 74 -45.93 4.08 -6.55
C ARG A 74 -46.54 4.66 -7.83
N ARG A 75 -47.54 5.55 -7.71
CA ARG A 75 -48.25 6.19 -8.82
C ARG A 75 -47.44 7.25 -9.58
N ASP A 76 -46.11 7.13 -9.58
CA ASP A 76 -45.17 8.14 -10.09
C ASP A 76 -44.76 7.91 -11.58
N TYR A 77 -45.50 7.14 -12.33
CA TYR A 77 -45.14 6.74 -13.71
C TYR A 77 -43.74 6.17 -13.87
N GLY A 78 -43.23 5.55 -12.81
CA GLY A 78 -41.92 4.90 -12.81
C GLY A 78 -41.97 3.47 -13.29
N CYS A 79 -40.88 3.01 -13.88
CA CYS A 79 -40.63 1.61 -14.19
C CYS A 79 -39.35 1.10 -13.57
N LEU A 80 -39.34 -0.21 -13.32
CA LEU A 80 -38.17 -0.98 -12.92
C LEU A 80 -37.71 -1.80 -14.12
N ILE A 81 -36.48 -1.71 -14.48
CA ILE A 81 -35.85 -2.49 -15.54
C ILE A 81 -34.94 -3.49 -14.85
N PHE A 82 -35.11 -4.76 -15.17
CA PHE A 82 -34.26 -5.84 -14.69
C PHE A 82 -33.65 -6.55 -15.88
N ILE A 83 -32.37 -6.79 -15.85
CA ILE A 83 -31.64 -7.59 -16.83
C ILE A 83 -30.95 -8.71 -16.12
N ALA A 84 -31.27 -9.95 -16.40
CA ALA A 84 -30.54 -11.11 -15.95
C ALA A 84 -29.23 -11.19 -16.74
N VAL A 85 -28.10 -11.17 -16.03
CA VAL A 85 -26.76 -11.20 -16.63
C VAL A 85 -26.14 -12.56 -16.36
N PRO A 86 -25.91 -13.38 -17.38
CA PRO A 86 -25.16 -14.62 -17.24
C PRO A 86 -23.67 -14.26 -17.10
N GLY A 87 -23.21 -14.14 -15.86
CA GLY A 87 -21.82 -13.79 -15.56
C GLY A 87 -20.94 -15.01 -15.30
N PRO A 88 -19.64 -14.80 -15.17
CA PRO A 88 -18.68 -15.87 -14.84
C PRO A 88 -18.91 -16.45 -13.43
N PRO A 89 -18.29 -17.57 -13.08
CA PRO A 89 -18.42 -18.17 -11.76
C PRO A 89 -18.10 -17.17 -10.63
N GLY A 90 -19.01 -17.05 -9.67
CA GLY A 90 -18.92 -16.07 -8.59
C GLY A 90 -19.60 -14.73 -8.85
N PHE A 91 -20.10 -14.49 -10.07
CA PHE A 91 -20.79 -13.24 -10.42
C PHE A 91 -22.06 -12.99 -9.59
N SER A 92 -22.79 -14.03 -9.25
CA SER A 92 -23.97 -13.94 -8.37
C SER A 92 -23.66 -13.42 -6.95
N GLY A 93 -22.39 -13.50 -6.53
CA GLY A 93 -21.92 -12.95 -5.26
C GLY A 93 -21.50 -11.48 -5.33
N ILE A 94 -21.53 -10.88 -6.51
CA ILE A 94 -21.21 -9.46 -6.69
C ILE A 94 -22.39 -8.59 -6.35
N TRP A 95 -22.11 -7.52 -5.60
CA TRP A 95 -23.07 -6.45 -5.37
C TRP A 95 -22.40 -5.12 -5.72
N ILE A 96 -23.07 -4.35 -6.59
CA ILE A 96 -22.74 -2.96 -6.91
C ILE A 96 -23.99 -2.15 -6.57
N ARG A 97 -23.88 -1.30 -5.56
CA ARG A 97 -24.98 -0.49 -5.05
C ARG A 97 -24.51 0.94 -4.84
N ARG A 98 -25.45 1.86 -4.83
CA ARG A 98 -25.15 3.24 -4.43
C ARG A 98 -24.61 3.28 -3.01
N GLU A 99 -23.59 4.13 -2.77
CA GLU A 99 -22.96 4.29 -1.45
C GLU A 99 -23.96 4.61 -0.34
N GLU A 100 -24.98 5.39 -0.63
CA GLU A 100 -26.07 5.73 0.29
C GLU A 100 -26.83 4.52 0.86
N LEU A 101 -26.71 3.36 0.21
CA LEU A 101 -27.37 2.09 0.60
C LEU A 101 -26.43 1.13 1.31
N ARG A 102 -25.27 1.59 1.72
CA ARG A 102 -24.26 0.78 2.41
C ARG A 102 -24.77 0.26 3.75
N PRO A 103 -24.69 -1.05 4.01
CA PRO A 103 -24.98 -1.63 5.32
C PRO A 103 -23.90 -1.24 6.34
N ALA A 104 -24.31 -0.92 7.57
CA ALA A 104 -23.36 -0.63 8.64
C ALA A 104 -22.41 -1.82 8.89
N GLY A 105 -21.09 -1.57 8.93
CA GLY A 105 -20.06 -2.55 9.23
C GLY A 105 -19.70 -3.52 8.10
N ALA A 106 -20.25 -3.37 6.89
CA ALA A 106 -19.88 -4.21 5.77
C ALA A 106 -18.49 -3.84 5.22
N ARG A 107 -17.70 -4.86 4.84
CA ARG A 107 -16.40 -4.67 4.17
C ARG A 107 -16.62 -4.24 2.73
N GLU A 108 -16.00 -3.17 2.38
CA GLU A 108 -16.04 -2.55 1.06
C GLU A 108 -14.80 -2.88 0.24
N ILE A 109 -14.98 -2.95 -1.07
CA ILE A 109 -13.90 -3.00 -2.03
C ILE A 109 -13.88 -1.67 -2.77
N GLU A 110 -12.80 -0.94 -2.65
CA GLU A 110 -12.54 0.27 -3.41
C GLU A 110 -11.69 -0.07 -4.64
N ILE A 111 -12.07 0.45 -5.80
CA ILE A 111 -11.36 0.26 -7.07
C ILE A 111 -10.12 1.17 -7.14
N GLY A 112 -10.20 2.36 -6.53
CA GLY A 112 -9.18 3.40 -6.59
C GLY A 112 -9.55 4.57 -7.50
N ASP A 113 -10.72 4.55 -8.12
CA ASP A 113 -11.32 5.66 -8.84
C ASP A 113 -12.20 6.44 -7.85
N GLU A 114 -11.70 7.55 -7.34
CA GLU A 114 -12.34 8.30 -6.26
C GLU A 114 -13.80 8.72 -6.57
N PRO A 115 -14.14 9.23 -7.79
CA PRO A 115 -15.52 9.50 -8.18
C PRO A 115 -16.41 8.27 -8.15
N PHE A 116 -15.89 7.14 -8.62
CA PHE A 116 -16.62 5.87 -8.66
C PHE A 116 -16.82 5.29 -7.25
N ASP A 117 -15.78 5.24 -6.45
CA ASP A 117 -15.80 4.72 -5.07
C ASP A 117 -16.71 5.55 -4.16
N LYS A 118 -16.83 6.87 -4.40
CA LYS A 118 -17.82 7.72 -3.71
C LYS A 118 -19.27 7.49 -4.14
N ALA A 119 -19.48 6.98 -5.34
CA ALA A 119 -20.82 6.75 -5.88
C ALA A 119 -21.36 5.36 -5.55
N PHE A 120 -20.48 4.38 -5.44
CA PHE A 120 -20.85 2.97 -5.37
C PHE A 120 -20.15 2.22 -4.24
N TYR A 121 -20.95 1.43 -3.55
CA TYR A 121 -20.54 0.43 -2.59
C TYR A 121 -20.41 -0.94 -3.27
N LEU A 122 -19.24 -1.57 -3.16
CA LEU A 122 -18.90 -2.82 -3.83
C LEU A 122 -18.68 -3.98 -2.84
N VAL A 123 -19.28 -5.13 -3.14
CA VAL A 123 -19.04 -6.39 -2.42
C VAL A 123 -18.87 -7.53 -3.43
N GLY A 124 -17.94 -8.42 -3.16
CA GLY A 124 -17.73 -9.62 -3.97
C GLY A 124 -16.26 -10.01 -4.05
N PRO A 125 -15.92 -10.98 -4.93
CA PRO A 125 -14.54 -11.33 -5.20
C PRO A 125 -13.81 -10.16 -5.87
N ALA A 126 -12.76 -9.62 -5.21
CA ALA A 126 -12.02 -8.45 -5.70
C ALA A 126 -11.54 -8.64 -7.15
N ARG A 127 -10.91 -9.79 -7.46
CA ARG A 127 -10.42 -10.09 -8.82
C ARG A 127 -11.48 -9.94 -9.90
N LEU A 128 -12.73 -10.32 -9.58
CA LEU A 128 -13.83 -10.27 -10.54
C LEU A 128 -14.37 -8.83 -10.68
N LEU A 129 -14.50 -8.10 -9.56
CA LEU A 129 -14.90 -6.69 -9.58
C LEU A 129 -13.91 -5.84 -10.37
N PHE A 130 -12.61 -5.98 -10.11
CA PHE A 130 -11.57 -5.24 -10.83
C PHE A 130 -11.51 -5.58 -12.32
N ALA A 131 -11.74 -6.84 -12.68
CA ALA A 131 -11.78 -7.25 -14.09
C ALA A 131 -13.03 -6.73 -14.85
N LEU A 132 -14.17 -6.61 -14.17
CA LEU A 132 -15.43 -6.15 -14.76
C LEU A 132 -15.55 -4.63 -14.83
N LEU A 133 -14.90 -3.91 -13.91
CA LEU A 133 -15.03 -2.47 -13.74
C LEU A 133 -13.86 -1.72 -14.43
N ASP A 134 -13.71 -1.95 -15.75
CA ASP A 134 -12.82 -1.12 -16.56
C ASP A 134 -13.31 0.35 -16.61
N VAL A 135 -12.48 1.24 -17.13
CA VAL A 135 -12.78 2.68 -17.17
C VAL A 135 -14.11 3.00 -17.84
N GLU A 136 -14.43 2.29 -18.90
CA GLU A 136 -15.66 2.53 -19.66
C GLU A 136 -16.89 2.04 -18.92
N THR A 137 -16.82 0.87 -18.30
CA THR A 137 -17.89 0.32 -17.45
C THR A 137 -18.17 1.23 -16.25
N ARG A 138 -17.11 1.75 -15.59
CA ARG A 138 -17.26 2.71 -14.49
C ARG A 138 -17.93 4.00 -14.96
N PHE A 139 -17.50 4.54 -16.10
CA PHE A 139 -18.11 5.73 -16.69
C PHE A 139 -19.60 5.53 -16.99
N LEU A 140 -19.99 4.40 -17.58
CA LEU A 140 -21.38 4.07 -17.86
C LEU A 140 -22.22 3.95 -16.58
N LEU A 141 -21.68 3.30 -15.55
CA LEU A 141 -22.34 3.17 -14.25
C LEU A 141 -22.53 4.52 -13.55
N ILE A 142 -21.53 5.40 -13.55
CA ILE A 142 -21.63 6.76 -13.01
C ILE A 142 -22.70 7.56 -13.77
N SER A 143 -22.68 7.51 -15.09
CA SER A 143 -23.66 8.19 -15.94
C SER A 143 -25.07 7.70 -15.66
N LEU A 144 -25.25 6.40 -15.55
CA LEU A 144 -26.55 5.80 -15.22
C LEU A 144 -26.99 6.15 -13.79
N ASN A 145 -26.07 6.21 -12.84
CA ASN A 145 -26.37 6.58 -11.45
C ASN A 145 -26.86 8.02 -11.31
N ALA A 146 -26.34 8.95 -12.12
CA ALA A 146 -26.81 10.33 -12.15
C ALA A 146 -28.27 10.45 -12.64
N GLU A 147 -28.70 9.56 -13.51
CA GLU A 147 -30.03 9.59 -14.14
C GLU A 147 -31.07 8.69 -13.45
N SER A 148 -30.62 7.77 -12.57
CA SER A 148 -31.48 6.77 -11.93
C SER A 148 -31.48 6.93 -10.40
N PRO A 149 -32.67 7.02 -9.78
CA PRO A 149 -32.77 7.05 -8.32
C PRO A 149 -32.42 5.73 -7.64
N ARG A 150 -32.35 4.64 -8.38
CA ARG A 150 -31.96 3.32 -7.88
C ARG A 150 -31.28 2.53 -8.99
N LEU A 151 -30.01 2.25 -8.75
CA LEU A 151 -29.16 1.37 -9.54
C LEU A 151 -28.59 0.29 -8.60
N GLU A 152 -28.75 -0.95 -8.99
CA GLU A 152 -28.24 -2.09 -8.20
C GLU A 152 -27.90 -3.25 -9.13
N LEU A 153 -26.70 -3.80 -9.00
CA LEU A 153 -26.36 -5.14 -9.48
C LEU A 153 -26.28 -6.07 -8.27
N ALA A 154 -27.13 -7.08 -8.24
CA ALA A 154 -27.12 -8.06 -7.18
C ALA A 154 -27.65 -9.40 -7.67
N LYS A 155 -27.06 -10.50 -7.19
CA LYS A 155 -27.48 -11.88 -7.52
C LYS A 155 -27.52 -12.18 -9.03
N GLY A 156 -26.66 -11.53 -9.81
CA GLY A 156 -26.63 -11.70 -11.26
C GLY A 156 -27.73 -10.93 -12.03
N GLU A 157 -28.44 -10.02 -11.38
CA GLU A 157 -29.47 -9.18 -11.99
C GLU A 157 -29.11 -7.70 -11.87
N LEU A 158 -29.08 -6.98 -13.00
CA LEU A 158 -28.94 -5.53 -13.04
C LEU A 158 -30.32 -4.90 -12.94
N GLY A 159 -30.60 -4.20 -11.86
CA GLY A 159 -31.86 -3.52 -11.57
C GLY A 159 -31.73 -2.01 -11.65
N VAL A 160 -32.55 -1.35 -12.45
CA VAL A 160 -32.57 0.10 -12.60
C VAL A 160 -34.00 0.64 -12.46
N ARG A 161 -34.17 1.65 -11.60
CA ARG A 161 -35.45 2.37 -11.50
C ARG A 161 -35.38 3.67 -12.29
N THR A 162 -36.38 3.92 -13.14
CA THR A 162 -36.47 5.16 -13.93
C THR A 162 -37.91 5.56 -14.14
N HIS A 163 -38.12 6.69 -14.82
CA HIS A 163 -39.40 7.13 -15.29
C HIS A 163 -39.63 6.69 -16.77
N ASP A 164 -40.88 6.42 -17.15
CA ASP A 164 -41.23 5.97 -18.51
C ASP A 164 -40.68 6.87 -19.61
N TYR A 165 -40.66 8.18 -19.41
CA TYR A 165 -40.17 9.14 -20.40
C TYR A 165 -38.66 9.08 -20.63
N ARG A 166 -37.88 8.53 -19.65
CA ARG A 166 -36.42 8.33 -19.76
C ARG A 166 -36.06 6.95 -20.30
N LEU A 167 -36.97 6.03 -20.37
CA LEU A 167 -36.72 4.64 -20.74
C LEU A 167 -35.98 4.51 -22.09
N SER A 168 -36.36 5.31 -23.09
CA SER A 168 -35.74 5.27 -24.42
C SER A 168 -34.28 5.73 -24.44
N GLY A 169 -33.88 6.63 -23.54
CA GLY A 169 -32.50 7.08 -23.39
C GLY A 169 -31.65 6.14 -22.55
N LEU A 170 -32.22 5.54 -21.51
CA LEU A 170 -31.46 4.74 -20.54
C LEU A 170 -31.34 3.27 -20.92
N LEU A 171 -32.34 2.69 -21.58
CA LEU A 171 -32.33 1.27 -21.94
C LEU A 171 -31.10 0.85 -22.76
N PRO A 172 -30.65 1.62 -23.78
CA PRO A 172 -29.40 1.30 -24.48
C PRO A 172 -28.18 1.23 -23.58
N ILE A 173 -28.03 2.17 -22.64
CA ILE A 173 -26.89 2.22 -21.68
C ILE A 173 -26.93 1.01 -20.74
N ILE A 174 -28.12 0.68 -20.22
CA ILE A 174 -28.31 -0.49 -19.34
C ILE A 174 -27.97 -1.79 -20.06
N LEU A 175 -28.37 -1.90 -21.35
CA LEU A 175 -28.05 -3.05 -22.19
C LEU A 175 -26.54 -3.16 -22.45
N ASP A 176 -25.87 -2.05 -22.70
CA ASP A 176 -24.44 -2.05 -22.92
C ASP A 176 -23.66 -2.53 -21.69
N ILE A 177 -24.03 -2.03 -20.50
CA ILE A 177 -23.47 -2.52 -19.22
C ILE A 177 -23.75 -4.03 -19.07
N ALA A 178 -24.97 -4.48 -19.31
CA ALA A 178 -25.33 -5.89 -19.19
C ALA A 178 -24.55 -6.78 -20.17
N ARG A 179 -24.35 -6.34 -21.41
CA ARG A 179 -23.53 -7.04 -22.41
C ARG A 179 -22.08 -7.15 -21.98
N ARG A 180 -21.49 -6.07 -21.44
CA ARG A 180 -20.11 -6.10 -20.93
C ARG A 180 -19.94 -7.12 -19.81
N PHE A 181 -20.88 -7.19 -18.90
CA PHE A 181 -20.85 -8.18 -17.81
C PHE A 181 -21.11 -9.62 -18.26
N ALA A 182 -21.82 -9.80 -19.37
CA ALA A 182 -22.14 -11.12 -19.95
C ALA A 182 -21.07 -11.70 -20.87
N GLN A 183 -20.05 -10.89 -21.25
CA GLN A 183 -18.96 -11.37 -22.10
C GLN A 183 -18.10 -12.41 -21.39
N PRO A 184 -17.57 -13.40 -22.14
CA PRO A 184 -16.53 -14.28 -21.59
C PRO A 184 -15.38 -13.46 -21.05
N LEU A 185 -14.97 -13.76 -19.82
CA LEU A 185 -13.97 -12.99 -19.08
C LEU A 185 -12.75 -13.83 -18.76
N ASP A 186 -11.64 -13.51 -19.39
CA ASP A 186 -10.33 -13.88 -18.89
C ASP A 186 -9.92 -12.84 -17.84
N ILE A 187 -9.96 -13.24 -16.56
CA ILE A 187 -9.74 -12.35 -15.43
C ILE A 187 -8.31 -11.82 -15.43
N ALA A 188 -7.31 -12.68 -15.64
CA ALA A 188 -5.91 -12.28 -15.61
C ALA A 188 -5.60 -11.30 -16.75
N GLN A 189 -6.06 -11.60 -17.95
CA GLN A 189 -5.88 -10.73 -19.12
C GLN A 189 -6.56 -9.37 -18.91
N ARG A 190 -7.78 -9.35 -18.38
CA ARG A 190 -8.50 -8.09 -18.13
C ARG A 190 -7.85 -7.23 -17.05
N LEU A 191 -7.40 -7.84 -15.97
CA LEU A 191 -6.63 -7.14 -14.94
C LEU A 191 -5.33 -6.56 -15.51
N ALA A 192 -4.64 -7.29 -16.39
CA ALA A 192 -3.44 -6.83 -17.06
C ALA A 192 -3.72 -5.62 -17.99
N GLU A 193 -4.83 -5.65 -18.72
CA GLU A 193 -5.28 -4.51 -19.55
C GLU A 193 -5.57 -3.28 -18.69
N ASN A 194 -6.33 -3.44 -17.60
CA ASN A 194 -6.64 -2.35 -16.67
C ASN A 194 -5.38 -1.80 -15.99
N ALA A 195 -4.43 -2.66 -15.61
CA ALA A 195 -3.14 -2.24 -15.05
C ALA A 195 -2.29 -1.40 -16.01
N ARG A 196 -2.46 -1.59 -17.32
CA ARG A 196 -1.70 -0.85 -18.37
C ARG A 196 -2.40 0.42 -18.85
N GLN A 197 -3.72 0.39 -18.98
CA GLN A 197 -4.47 1.38 -19.77
C GLN A 197 -5.35 2.30 -18.93
N ASP A 198 -5.63 1.95 -17.68
CA ASP A 198 -6.49 2.79 -16.86
C ASP A 198 -5.88 4.18 -16.66
N PRO A 199 -6.62 5.26 -16.81
CA PRO A 199 -6.09 6.61 -16.60
C PRO A 199 -5.72 6.88 -15.14
N ASP A 200 -6.40 6.24 -14.19
CA ASP A 200 -6.16 6.43 -12.77
C ASP A 200 -4.97 5.57 -12.29
N VAL A 201 -4.01 6.22 -11.65
CA VAL A 201 -2.79 5.58 -11.14
C VAL A 201 -3.10 4.54 -10.06
N GLU A 202 -4.07 4.84 -9.19
CA GLU A 202 -4.43 3.95 -8.08
C GLU A 202 -5.12 2.69 -8.61
N VAL A 203 -5.98 2.84 -9.62
CA VAL A 203 -6.62 1.70 -10.31
C VAL A 203 -5.57 0.81 -10.97
N ARG A 204 -4.60 1.40 -11.72
CA ARG A 204 -3.51 0.64 -12.33
C ARG A 204 -2.71 -0.14 -11.28
N LEU A 205 -2.34 0.53 -10.19
CA LEU A 205 -1.57 -0.09 -9.11
C LEU A 205 -2.34 -1.25 -8.45
N ARG A 206 -3.63 -1.05 -8.14
CA ARG A 206 -4.45 -2.09 -7.50
C ARG A 206 -4.65 -3.30 -8.40
N ASN A 207 -4.85 -3.10 -9.72
CA ASN A 207 -4.90 -4.20 -10.69
C ASN A 207 -3.58 -4.97 -10.75
N LEU A 208 -2.44 -4.27 -10.77
CA LEU A 208 -1.10 -4.88 -10.75
C LEU A 208 -0.87 -5.71 -9.48
N LEU A 209 -1.27 -5.19 -8.31
CA LEU A 209 -1.18 -5.91 -7.04
C LEU A 209 -2.06 -7.15 -7.00
N LEU A 210 -3.25 -7.10 -7.60
CA LEU A 210 -4.12 -8.27 -7.71
C LEU A 210 -3.52 -9.33 -8.63
N LEU A 211 -2.96 -8.94 -9.78
CA LEU A 211 -2.29 -9.84 -10.69
C LEU A 211 -1.15 -10.60 -10.00
N THR A 212 -0.27 -9.89 -9.32
CA THR A 212 0.88 -10.51 -8.64
C THR A 212 0.46 -11.45 -7.52
N ARG A 213 -0.64 -11.17 -6.85
CA ARG A 213 -1.15 -11.98 -5.73
C ARG A 213 -1.97 -13.19 -6.18
N GLU A 214 -2.88 -13.02 -7.15
CA GLU A 214 -3.86 -14.04 -7.53
C GLU A 214 -3.38 -14.90 -8.72
N PHE A 215 -2.51 -14.34 -9.58
CA PHE A 215 -2.04 -14.95 -10.81
C PHE A 215 -0.50 -14.89 -10.95
N PRO A 216 0.26 -15.30 -9.91
CA PRO A 216 1.72 -15.20 -9.93
C PRO A 216 2.31 -16.07 -11.06
N GLY A 217 3.22 -15.49 -11.86
CA GLY A 217 3.93 -16.20 -12.92
C GLY A 217 3.13 -16.45 -14.20
N GLU A 218 1.86 -16.05 -14.27
CA GLU A 218 1.12 -16.14 -15.53
C GLU A 218 1.70 -15.18 -16.59
N PRO A 219 1.66 -15.55 -17.88
CA PRO A 219 2.20 -14.72 -18.96
C PRO A 219 1.62 -13.29 -18.96
N ALA A 220 0.31 -13.15 -18.75
CA ALA A 220 -0.35 -11.84 -18.67
C ALA A 220 0.20 -10.97 -17.52
N THR A 221 0.50 -11.59 -16.36
CA THR A 221 1.08 -10.92 -15.19
C THR A 221 2.51 -10.45 -15.47
N LEU A 222 3.34 -11.31 -16.04
CA LEU A 222 4.73 -10.97 -16.37
C LEU A 222 4.79 -9.86 -17.41
N GLU A 223 3.95 -9.91 -18.44
CA GLU A 223 3.87 -8.86 -19.45
C GLU A 223 3.38 -7.52 -18.87
N ALA A 224 2.37 -7.56 -18.00
CA ALA A 224 1.88 -6.37 -17.30
C ALA A 224 2.97 -5.75 -16.42
N LEU A 225 3.74 -6.55 -15.69
CA LEU A 225 4.87 -6.09 -14.87
C LEU A 225 5.96 -5.45 -15.72
N ARG A 226 6.36 -6.08 -16.85
CA ARG A 226 7.35 -5.51 -17.77
C ARG A 226 6.89 -4.17 -18.32
N THR A 227 5.63 -4.06 -18.72
CA THR A 227 5.04 -2.80 -19.19
C THR A 227 5.02 -1.75 -18.07
N ALA A 228 4.65 -2.15 -16.85
CA ALA A 228 4.57 -1.28 -15.68
C ALA A 228 5.95 -0.71 -15.26
N CYS A 229 7.06 -1.34 -15.63
CA CYS A 229 8.41 -0.80 -15.44
C CYS A 229 8.65 0.53 -16.19
N THR A 230 7.84 0.86 -17.17
CA THR A 230 7.89 2.12 -17.93
C THR A 230 6.72 3.06 -17.64
N ASP A 231 5.89 2.75 -16.61
CA ASP A 231 4.75 3.59 -16.22
C ASP A 231 5.20 5.02 -15.87
N ALA A 232 4.34 6.00 -16.11
CA ALA A 232 4.58 7.39 -15.71
C ALA A 232 4.74 7.55 -14.18
N SER A 233 4.06 6.70 -13.39
CA SER A 233 4.14 6.69 -11.94
C SER A 233 5.37 5.94 -11.44
N LEU A 234 6.25 6.65 -10.72
CA LEU A 234 7.41 6.03 -10.06
C LEU A 234 7.02 4.91 -9.09
N ARG A 235 5.89 5.06 -8.41
CA ARG A 235 5.35 4.07 -7.48
C ARG A 235 5.02 2.75 -8.19
N ILE A 236 4.43 2.83 -9.39
CA ILE A 236 4.11 1.63 -10.19
C ILE A 236 5.39 1.01 -10.73
N ARG A 237 6.33 1.82 -11.28
CA ARG A 237 7.63 1.32 -11.76
C ARG A 237 8.39 0.57 -10.68
N LEU A 238 8.49 1.15 -9.50
CA LEU A 238 9.17 0.54 -8.36
C LEU A 238 8.53 -0.78 -7.95
N ARG A 239 7.20 -0.80 -7.88
CA ARG A 239 6.47 -2.02 -7.53
C ARG A 239 6.68 -3.12 -8.57
N ALA A 240 6.57 -2.79 -9.85
CA ALA A 240 6.77 -3.72 -10.94
C ALA A 240 8.20 -4.29 -10.95
N ALA A 241 9.20 -3.44 -10.82
CA ALA A 241 10.59 -3.84 -10.77
C ALA A 241 10.91 -4.77 -9.60
N LYS A 242 10.33 -4.49 -8.43
CA LYS A 242 10.43 -5.36 -7.24
C LYS A 242 9.84 -6.74 -7.51
N GLU A 243 8.66 -6.84 -8.10
CA GLU A 243 7.98 -8.11 -8.36
C GLU A 243 8.67 -8.95 -9.46
N LEU A 244 9.32 -8.28 -10.42
CA LEU A 244 10.13 -8.95 -11.46
C LEU A 244 11.47 -9.47 -10.94
N GLY A 245 11.93 -9.04 -9.77
CA GLY A 245 13.19 -9.48 -9.19
C GLY A 245 14.37 -9.18 -10.09
N ALA A 246 15.06 -10.22 -10.58
CA ALA A 246 16.25 -10.05 -11.41
C ALA A 246 16.00 -9.24 -12.70
N GLU A 247 14.86 -9.44 -13.38
CA GLU A 247 14.50 -8.68 -14.58
C GLU A 247 14.26 -7.18 -14.27
N GLY A 248 13.77 -6.86 -13.06
CA GLY A 248 13.49 -5.49 -12.65
C GLY A 248 14.71 -4.71 -12.15
N ARG A 249 15.87 -5.37 -12.00
CA ARG A 249 17.07 -4.79 -11.40
C ARG A 249 17.55 -3.51 -12.10
N GLU A 250 17.56 -3.50 -13.43
CA GLU A 250 18.02 -2.35 -14.20
C GLU A 250 17.12 -1.12 -13.97
N VAL A 251 15.82 -1.33 -13.86
CA VAL A 251 14.84 -0.27 -13.53
C VAL A 251 15.11 0.30 -12.14
N LEU A 252 15.38 -0.57 -11.15
CA LEU A 252 15.74 -0.12 -9.81
C LEU A 252 17.05 0.67 -9.80
N LEU A 253 18.05 0.26 -10.58
CA LEU A 253 19.32 0.98 -10.74
C LEU A 253 19.09 2.39 -11.33
N GLU A 254 18.32 2.49 -12.42
CA GLU A 254 17.95 3.76 -13.01
C GLU A 254 17.23 4.67 -12.00
N MET A 255 16.27 4.14 -11.27
CA MET A 255 15.52 4.89 -10.26
C MET A 255 16.39 5.37 -9.10
N ALA A 256 17.34 4.54 -8.66
CA ALA A 256 18.31 4.91 -7.62
C ALA A 256 19.25 6.03 -8.08
N GLU A 257 19.74 5.97 -9.32
CA GLU A 257 20.72 6.92 -9.89
C GLU A 257 20.07 8.26 -10.29
N THR A 258 18.82 8.26 -10.72
CA THR A 258 18.13 9.46 -11.22
C THR A 258 17.99 10.53 -10.14
N THR A 259 17.84 10.14 -8.88
CA THR A 259 17.79 11.04 -7.70
C THR A 259 16.92 12.29 -7.89
N THR A 260 15.76 12.13 -8.54
CA THR A 260 14.78 13.20 -8.73
C THR A 260 13.71 13.21 -7.67
N ASP A 261 13.42 12.04 -7.10
CA ASP A 261 12.45 11.84 -6.04
C ASP A 261 13.11 11.09 -4.86
N ASP A 262 13.18 11.74 -3.70
CA ASP A 262 13.89 11.23 -2.53
C ASP A 262 13.30 9.93 -1.97
N LEU A 263 11.96 9.76 -2.07
CA LEU A 263 11.29 8.58 -1.55
C LEU A 263 11.56 7.35 -2.42
N HIS A 264 11.31 7.47 -3.72
CA HIS A 264 11.43 6.33 -4.64
C HIS A 264 12.89 5.95 -4.91
N SER A 265 13.80 6.94 -4.97
CA SER A 265 15.24 6.66 -5.09
C SER A 265 15.77 5.94 -3.83
N ALA A 266 15.35 6.35 -2.63
CA ALA A 266 15.72 5.67 -1.39
C ALA A 266 15.21 4.24 -1.35
N GLU A 267 13.95 4.02 -1.76
CA GLU A 267 13.35 2.69 -1.79
C GLU A 267 14.03 1.78 -2.82
N ALA A 268 14.40 2.33 -3.99
CA ALA A 268 15.17 1.61 -5.01
C ALA A 268 16.56 1.19 -4.49
N VAL A 269 17.29 2.09 -3.81
CA VAL A 269 18.56 1.75 -3.15
C VAL A 269 18.37 0.64 -2.10
N SER A 270 17.34 0.75 -1.26
CA SER A 270 17.05 -0.23 -0.22
C SER A 270 16.67 -1.61 -0.79
N LEU A 271 15.94 -1.64 -1.92
CA LEU A 271 15.56 -2.89 -2.59
C LEU A 271 16.76 -3.57 -3.27
N LEU A 272 17.68 -2.78 -3.81
CA LEU A 272 18.93 -3.30 -4.37
C LEU A 272 19.87 -3.79 -3.27
N GLY A 273 19.91 -3.09 -2.13
CA GLY A 273 20.74 -3.45 -0.99
C GLY A 273 22.20 -3.71 -1.39
N THR A 274 22.73 -4.86 -1.01
CA THR A 274 24.12 -5.29 -1.32
C THR A 274 24.34 -5.63 -2.80
N ASP A 275 23.28 -5.78 -3.59
CA ASP A 275 23.38 -6.00 -5.03
C ASP A 275 23.74 -4.70 -5.80
N LEU A 276 23.58 -3.54 -5.16
CA LEU A 276 24.02 -2.28 -5.72
C LEU A 276 25.56 -2.18 -5.65
N PRO A 277 26.27 -2.01 -6.79
CA PRO A 277 27.72 -1.86 -6.76
C PRO A 277 28.18 -0.72 -5.86
N VAL A 278 29.19 -0.97 -5.04
CA VAL A 278 29.65 -0.05 -4.01
C VAL A 278 30.07 1.32 -4.58
N GLU A 279 30.71 1.33 -5.75
CA GLU A 279 31.08 2.55 -6.47
C GLU A 279 29.87 3.39 -6.86
N ARG A 280 28.79 2.74 -7.33
CA ARG A 280 27.50 3.39 -7.65
C ARG A 280 26.86 3.91 -6.37
N THR A 281 26.85 3.13 -5.30
CA THR A 281 26.29 3.56 -4.00
C THR A 281 26.99 4.81 -3.49
N ARG A 282 28.32 4.89 -3.58
CA ARG A 282 29.11 6.10 -3.23
C ARG A 282 28.74 7.30 -4.12
N ALA A 283 28.60 7.09 -5.41
CA ALA A 283 28.21 8.15 -6.34
C ALA A 283 26.81 8.71 -6.05
N ILE A 284 25.83 7.80 -5.82
CA ILE A 284 24.47 8.16 -5.43
C ILE A 284 24.45 8.91 -4.09
N LEU A 285 25.21 8.44 -3.09
CA LEU A 285 25.33 9.11 -1.79
C LEU A 285 25.84 10.55 -1.95
N LEU A 286 26.92 10.75 -2.69
CA LEU A 286 27.47 12.09 -2.92
C LEU A 286 26.50 13.02 -3.65
N GLN A 287 25.75 12.50 -4.60
CA GLN A 287 24.72 13.26 -5.31
C GLN A 287 23.54 13.58 -4.38
N ALA A 288 23.07 12.60 -3.58
CA ALA A 288 21.99 12.78 -2.64
C ALA A 288 22.32 13.84 -1.58
N LEU A 289 23.55 13.84 -1.04
CA LEU A 289 24.02 14.87 -0.10
C LEU A 289 24.04 16.27 -0.73
N ARG A 290 24.52 16.39 -1.99
CA ARG A 290 24.51 17.67 -2.72
C ARG A 290 23.09 18.20 -2.97
N LYS A 291 22.15 17.32 -3.27
CA LYS A 291 20.74 17.66 -3.55
C LYS A 291 19.87 17.71 -2.28
N ARG A 292 20.43 17.41 -1.10
CA ARG A 292 19.72 17.30 0.17
C ARG A 292 18.59 16.27 0.18
N LEU A 293 18.81 15.15 -0.49
CA LEU A 293 17.90 14.00 -0.54
C LEU A 293 18.23 13.09 0.67
N HIS A 294 17.64 13.39 1.82
CA HIS A 294 17.99 12.78 3.08
C HIS A 294 17.67 11.28 3.16
N ARG A 295 16.55 10.86 2.58
CA ARG A 295 16.14 9.44 2.57
C ARG A 295 17.07 8.60 1.70
N THR A 296 17.38 9.10 0.49
CA THR A 296 18.32 8.43 -0.42
C THR A 296 19.72 8.36 0.17
N ALA A 297 20.20 9.47 0.77
CA ALA A 297 21.50 9.47 1.46
C ALA A 297 21.55 8.45 2.59
N ARG A 298 20.49 8.37 3.40
CA ARG A 298 20.37 7.39 4.49
C ARG A 298 20.40 5.96 3.97
N ALA A 299 19.63 5.63 2.94
CA ALA A 299 19.62 4.30 2.32
C ALA A 299 21.01 3.90 1.81
N CYS A 300 21.74 4.84 1.16
CA CYS A 300 23.11 4.60 0.71
C CYS A 300 24.08 4.38 1.89
N ILE A 301 23.94 5.15 2.98
CA ILE A 301 24.75 5.00 4.20
C ILE A 301 24.52 3.61 4.80
N GLU A 302 23.27 3.16 4.92
CA GLU A 302 22.91 1.84 5.42
C GLU A 302 23.50 0.73 4.54
N THR A 303 23.41 0.86 3.23
CA THR A 303 24.00 -0.10 2.27
C THR A 303 25.53 -0.16 2.39
N LEU A 304 26.22 0.98 2.47
CA LEU A 304 27.67 1.04 2.65
C LEU A 304 28.12 0.44 4.01
N GLY A 305 27.26 0.46 5.02
CA GLY A 305 27.53 -0.16 6.32
C GLY A 305 27.76 -1.67 6.25
N HIS A 306 27.36 -2.34 5.19
CA HIS A 306 27.62 -3.76 4.97
C HIS A 306 28.98 -4.03 4.29
N SER A 307 29.68 -2.99 3.86
CA SER A 307 31.02 -3.10 3.26
C SER A 307 32.10 -3.03 4.34
N THR A 308 33.13 -3.87 4.22
CA THR A 308 34.32 -3.84 5.08
C THR A 308 35.48 -3.05 4.48
N ALA A 309 35.32 -2.50 3.27
CA ALA A 309 36.37 -1.78 2.55
C ALA A 309 36.76 -0.49 3.26
N ALA A 310 38.05 -0.20 3.33
CA ALA A 310 38.56 1.00 4.00
C ALA A 310 38.07 2.32 3.39
N GLU A 311 37.82 2.34 2.06
CA GLU A 311 37.31 3.49 1.35
C GLU A 311 35.86 3.83 1.76
N ASP A 312 35.07 2.81 2.09
CA ASP A 312 33.68 2.99 2.53
C ASP A 312 33.61 3.47 3.97
N VAL A 313 34.49 2.94 4.81
CA VAL A 313 34.68 3.44 6.18
C VAL A 313 35.10 4.92 6.17
N ASP A 314 36.02 5.33 5.28
CA ASP A 314 36.42 6.72 5.11
C ASP A 314 35.29 7.60 4.60
N THR A 315 34.49 7.09 3.66
CA THR A 315 33.30 7.79 3.13
C THR A 315 32.28 8.01 4.25
N LEU A 316 31.94 6.99 5.01
CA LEU A 316 31.02 7.07 6.15
C LEU A 316 31.55 8.00 7.25
N ALA A 317 32.87 7.96 7.55
CA ALA A 317 33.51 8.86 8.48
C ALA A 317 33.43 10.34 8.04
N LYS A 318 33.54 10.61 6.74
CA LYS A 318 33.32 11.96 6.18
C LYS A 318 31.87 12.43 6.36
N VAL A 319 30.89 11.56 6.14
CA VAL A 319 29.48 11.88 6.41
C VAL A 319 29.27 12.16 7.91
N LEU A 320 29.78 11.29 8.77
CA LEU A 320 29.70 11.43 10.21
C LEU A 320 30.25 12.77 10.71
N THR A 321 31.36 13.25 10.12
CA THR A 321 32.02 14.49 10.54
C THR A 321 31.39 15.75 9.98
N ARG A 322 30.86 15.71 8.75
CA ARG A 322 30.35 16.89 8.03
C ARG A 322 28.87 17.17 8.27
N GLU A 323 28.07 16.10 8.44
CA GLU A 323 26.63 16.22 8.64
C GLU A 323 26.29 16.43 10.12
N GLN A 324 25.27 17.25 10.38
CA GLN A 324 24.81 17.55 11.76
C GLN A 324 23.41 16.98 12.05
N SER A 325 22.91 16.12 11.21
CA SER A 325 21.53 15.66 11.25
C SER A 325 21.44 14.16 11.61
N GLU A 326 20.26 13.60 11.42
CA GLU A 326 20.03 12.16 11.49
C GLU A 326 20.99 11.33 10.60
N LEU A 327 21.53 11.93 9.52
CA LEU A 327 22.53 11.28 8.66
C LEU A 327 23.84 10.99 9.40
N ALA A 328 24.27 11.86 10.31
CA ALA A 328 25.44 11.59 11.14
C ALA A 328 25.21 10.39 12.07
N ALA A 329 24.04 10.28 12.67
CA ALA A 329 23.66 9.13 13.50
C ALA A 329 23.54 7.84 12.68
N ALA A 330 22.98 7.91 11.46
CA ALA A 330 22.96 6.79 10.53
C ALA A 330 24.38 6.35 10.12
N ALA A 331 25.25 7.30 9.81
CA ALA A 331 26.65 7.02 9.49
C ALA A 331 27.42 6.38 10.67
N ALA A 332 27.17 6.82 11.91
CA ALA A 332 27.73 6.19 13.09
C ALA A 332 27.25 4.73 13.23
N THR A 333 25.98 4.48 13.03
CA THR A 333 25.40 3.13 13.06
C THR A 333 26.01 2.25 11.96
N ALA A 334 26.09 2.77 10.73
CA ALA A 334 26.67 2.07 9.58
C ALA A 334 28.16 1.73 9.83
N LEU A 335 28.95 2.66 10.37
CA LEU A 335 30.34 2.41 10.76
C LEU A 335 30.45 1.25 11.75
N GLY A 336 29.53 1.15 12.72
CA GLY A 336 29.45 0.02 13.63
C GLY A 336 29.13 -1.31 12.97
N THR A 337 28.38 -1.31 11.86
CA THR A 337 28.03 -2.53 11.10
C THR A 337 29.15 -3.01 10.18
N THR A 338 30.07 -2.13 9.75
CA THR A 338 31.23 -2.51 8.92
C THR A 338 32.13 -3.53 9.60
N GLY A 339 32.13 -3.61 10.93
CA GLY A 339 33.09 -4.45 11.70
C GLY A 339 34.54 -4.01 11.60
N ASN A 340 34.84 -2.89 10.96
CA ASN A 340 36.21 -2.42 10.71
C ASN A 340 36.68 -1.47 11.84
N SER A 341 37.79 -1.80 12.49
CA SER A 341 38.36 -0.99 13.58
C SER A 341 38.84 0.42 13.16
N ALA A 342 39.04 0.66 11.86
CA ALA A 342 39.33 1.99 11.34
C ALA A 342 38.20 3.01 11.59
N ALA A 343 36.97 2.52 11.91
CA ALA A 343 35.86 3.34 12.33
C ALA A 343 35.97 3.92 13.75
N GLU A 344 36.86 3.40 14.60
CA GLU A 344 36.98 3.78 16.01
C GLU A 344 37.30 5.28 16.21
N PRO A 345 38.34 5.88 15.59
CA PRO A 345 38.66 7.27 15.81
C PRO A 345 37.53 8.26 15.48
N PRO A 346 36.87 8.19 14.33
CA PRO A 346 35.75 9.09 14.04
C PRO A 346 34.53 8.89 14.94
N LEU A 347 34.29 7.68 15.44
CA LEU A 347 33.20 7.40 16.39
C LEU A 347 33.52 7.99 17.78
N LEU A 348 34.77 7.92 18.26
CA LEU A 348 35.20 8.56 19.49
C LEU A 348 35.03 10.09 19.43
N LEU A 349 35.36 10.71 18.30
CA LEU A 349 35.11 12.13 18.07
C LEU A 349 33.63 12.49 18.08
N ALA A 350 32.77 11.62 17.52
CA ALA A 350 31.31 11.82 17.48
C ALA A 350 30.70 11.82 18.90
N LEU A 351 31.23 11.01 19.81
CA LEU A 351 30.82 11.00 21.24
C LEU A 351 31.03 12.33 21.95
N GLN A 352 31.95 13.17 21.49
CA GLN A 352 32.28 14.46 22.11
C GLN A 352 31.33 15.59 21.67
N ARG A 353 30.41 15.35 20.76
CA ARG A 353 29.41 16.34 20.26
C ARG A 353 28.25 16.46 21.24
N ASP A 354 28.36 17.37 22.23
CA ASP A 354 27.41 17.44 23.36
C ASP A 354 25.95 17.73 23.00
N GLU A 355 25.68 18.40 21.89
CA GLU A 355 24.33 18.79 21.48
C GLU A 355 23.52 17.72 20.71
N GLN A 356 24.12 16.55 20.38
CA GLN A 356 23.54 15.54 19.53
C GLN A 356 23.39 14.19 20.24
N LYS A 357 22.35 14.06 21.06
CA LYS A 357 22.08 12.83 21.83
C LYS A 357 22.03 11.57 20.97
N ASP A 358 21.25 11.59 19.85
CA ASP A 358 21.06 10.42 19.00
C ASP A 358 22.37 9.98 18.33
N LEU A 359 23.18 10.94 17.89
CA LEU A 359 24.49 10.67 17.34
C LEU A 359 25.40 10.01 18.38
N ARG A 360 25.43 10.53 19.59
CA ARG A 360 26.26 10.00 20.68
C ARG A 360 25.85 8.58 21.07
N LEU A 361 24.54 8.33 21.11
CA LEU A 361 24.00 7.01 21.38
C LEU A 361 24.38 6.02 20.25
N ALA A 362 24.21 6.42 18.98
CA ALA A 362 24.63 5.63 17.83
C ALA A 362 26.13 5.35 17.84
N ALA A 363 26.96 6.35 18.15
CA ALA A 363 28.41 6.19 18.21
C ALA A 363 28.85 5.26 19.35
N ALA A 364 28.21 5.34 20.54
CA ALA A 364 28.49 4.42 21.64
C ALA A 364 28.15 2.97 21.26
N ASN A 365 26.99 2.75 20.68
CA ASN A 365 26.55 1.43 20.20
C ASN A 365 27.42 0.89 19.05
N ALA A 366 27.91 1.76 18.17
CA ALA A 366 28.84 1.40 17.12
C ALA A 366 30.21 0.97 17.71
N LEU A 367 30.77 1.73 18.68
CA LEU A 367 32.00 1.40 19.36
C LEU A 367 31.91 0.08 20.13
N ALA A 368 30.74 -0.27 20.66
CA ALA A 368 30.53 -1.60 21.23
C ALA A 368 30.86 -2.73 20.24
N ARG A 369 30.67 -2.52 18.97
CA ARG A 369 30.89 -3.53 17.89
C ARG A 369 32.34 -3.47 17.37
N VAL A 370 32.84 -2.28 17.02
CA VAL A 370 34.14 -2.09 16.32
C VAL A 370 35.26 -1.62 17.19
N GLY A 371 34.97 -1.17 18.41
CA GLY A 371 35.96 -0.62 19.33
C GLY A 371 37.01 -1.64 19.76
N THR A 372 38.26 -1.20 19.87
CA THR A 372 39.38 -1.96 20.36
C THR A 372 39.70 -1.58 21.84
N THR A 373 40.70 -2.19 22.40
CA THR A 373 41.19 -1.82 23.76
C THR A 373 41.58 -0.36 23.88
N ALA A 374 42.01 0.28 22.77
CA ALA A 374 42.36 1.70 22.75
C ALA A 374 41.16 2.62 23.01
N ALA A 375 39.93 2.17 22.69
CA ALA A 375 38.71 2.95 22.96
C ALA A 375 38.29 2.93 24.43
N VAL A 376 38.74 1.96 25.23
CA VAL A 376 38.24 1.76 26.60
C VAL A 376 38.52 2.96 27.49
N LEU A 377 39.72 3.51 27.46
CA LEU A 377 40.10 4.67 28.29
C LEU A 377 39.32 5.93 27.89
N PRO A 378 39.24 6.33 26.59
CA PRO A 378 38.42 7.45 26.17
C PRO A 378 36.94 7.30 26.54
N LEU A 379 36.37 6.09 26.39
CA LEU A 379 34.98 5.80 26.77
C LEU A 379 34.76 5.95 28.29
N LYS A 380 35.71 5.49 29.13
CA LYS A 380 35.64 5.62 30.58
C LYS A 380 35.69 7.10 31.01
N GLU A 381 36.61 7.84 30.46
CA GLU A 381 36.73 9.29 30.72
C GLU A 381 35.47 10.05 30.34
N LEU A 382 34.88 9.72 29.19
CA LEU A 382 33.60 10.31 28.75
C LEU A 382 32.46 9.94 29.69
N ALA A 383 32.36 8.68 30.12
CA ALA A 383 31.30 8.22 31.03
C ALA A 383 31.35 8.88 32.42
N GLU A 384 32.56 9.29 32.87
CA GLU A 384 32.82 9.91 34.17
C GLU A 384 32.71 11.44 34.15
N ARG A 385 32.77 12.09 32.98
CA ARG A 385 32.66 13.55 32.87
C ARG A 385 31.34 14.07 33.44
N ARG A 386 31.38 15.08 34.29
CA ARG A 386 30.19 15.73 34.87
C ARG A 386 29.27 16.42 33.80
N SER A 387 29.83 16.83 32.66
CA SER A 387 29.09 17.40 31.54
C SER A 387 28.27 16.34 30.73
N PHE A 388 28.53 15.08 30.98
CA PHE A 388 27.86 13.96 30.30
C PHE A 388 26.55 13.61 31.01
N HIS A 389 25.55 14.53 30.92
CA HIS A 389 24.33 14.45 31.71
C HIS A 389 23.29 13.41 31.21
N ASP A 390 23.40 12.92 29.98
CA ASP A 390 22.43 11.98 29.44
C ASP A 390 22.63 10.55 29.98
N PRO A 391 21.67 10.03 30.77
CA PRO A 391 21.79 8.72 31.39
C PRO A 391 21.79 7.57 30.36
N GLU A 392 21.15 7.73 29.23
CA GLU A 392 21.10 6.69 28.19
C GLU A 392 22.42 6.58 27.46
N VAL A 393 23.03 7.70 27.08
CA VAL A 393 24.34 7.71 26.45
C VAL A 393 25.41 7.16 27.41
N ARG A 394 25.31 7.52 28.69
CA ARG A 394 26.21 6.98 29.71
C ARG A 394 26.08 5.47 29.88
N LYS A 395 24.83 4.96 29.85
CA LYS A 395 24.57 3.53 29.90
C LYS A 395 25.14 2.83 28.66
N ALA A 396 24.88 3.35 27.45
CA ALA A 396 25.42 2.80 26.21
C ALA A 396 26.96 2.79 26.19
N THR A 397 27.59 3.86 26.69
CA THR A 397 29.04 3.95 26.78
C THR A 397 29.63 2.89 27.73
N ARG A 398 29.01 2.67 28.90
CA ARG A 398 29.42 1.59 29.82
C ARG A 398 29.23 0.21 29.21
N GLN A 399 28.13 0.00 28.49
CA GLN A 399 27.87 -1.25 27.79
C GLN A 399 28.94 -1.48 26.70
N ALA A 400 29.30 -0.44 25.94
CA ALA A 400 30.37 -0.53 24.93
C ALA A 400 31.70 -0.97 25.56
N ILE A 401 32.09 -0.40 26.72
CA ILE A 401 33.26 -0.83 27.44
C ILE A 401 33.18 -2.33 27.79
N ALA A 402 32.07 -2.78 28.36
CA ALA A 402 31.87 -4.18 28.73
C ALA A 402 31.96 -5.13 27.51
N GLU A 403 31.38 -4.75 26.39
CA GLU A 403 31.40 -5.55 25.15
C GLU A 403 32.80 -5.59 24.52
N ILE A 404 33.57 -4.49 24.55
CA ILE A 404 34.96 -4.47 24.11
C ILE A 404 35.79 -5.40 24.98
N GLN A 405 35.63 -5.31 26.29
CA GLN A 405 36.36 -6.12 27.27
C GLN A 405 36.04 -7.61 27.12
N SER A 406 34.77 -7.97 26.88
CA SER A 406 34.34 -9.37 26.71
C SER A 406 34.95 -10.07 25.49
N ARG A 407 35.40 -9.31 24.48
CA ARG A 407 36.04 -9.86 23.27
C ARG A 407 37.53 -10.19 23.46
N LEU A 408 38.10 -9.82 24.57
CA LEU A 408 39.52 -10.11 24.83
C LEU A 408 39.70 -11.58 25.25
N PRO A 409 40.67 -12.29 24.67
CA PRO A 409 40.95 -13.68 25.05
C PRO A 409 41.33 -13.80 26.53
N GLY A 410 40.62 -14.66 27.27
CA GLY A 410 40.85 -14.89 28.69
C GLY A 410 40.27 -13.89 29.66
N ALA A 411 39.50 -12.91 29.19
CA ALA A 411 38.85 -11.93 30.06
C ALA A 411 37.50 -12.43 30.54
N SER A 412 37.28 -12.52 31.83
CA SER A 412 35.97 -12.63 32.44
C SER A 412 35.43 -11.24 32.81
N PRO A 413 34.09 -11.01 32.76
CA PRO A 413 33.54 -9.72 33.14
C PRO A 413 33.99 -9.31 34.55
N GLY A 414 34.64 -8.17 34.66
CA GLY A 414 35.14 -7.63 35.93
C GLY A 414 36.65 -7.87 36.23
N GLN A 415 37.36 -8.64 35.40
CA GLN A 415 38.78 -8.96 35.62
C GLN A 415 39.78 -7.98 34.95
N LEU A 416 39.33 -6.96 34.24
CA LEU A 416 40.20 -5.99 33.59
C LEU A 416 40.35 -4.74 34.42
N SER A 417 41.57 -4.43 34.87
CA SER A 417 41.92 -3.13 35.41
C SER A 417 42.76 -2.34 34.41
N LEU A 418 42.54 -1.03 34.37
CA LEU A 418 43.36 -0.11 33.58
C LEU A 418 44.56 0.34 34.42
N ALA A 419 45.74 -0.02 33.99
CA ALA A 419 46.97 0.57 34.53
C ALA A 419 47.13 1.98 33.95
N VAL A 420 47.27 2.98 34.80
CA VAL A 420 47.56 4.37 34.40
C VAL A 420 49.06 4.47 34.12
N ALA A 421 49.48 4.03 32.95
CA ALA A 421 50.82 4.28 32.44
C ALA A 421 50.71 4.91 31.05
N GLU A 422 51.67 5.74 30.65
CA GLU A 422 51.71 6.55 29.43
C GLU A 422 51.54 5.78 28.09
N ALA A 423 51.42 4.46 28.12
CA ALA A 423 51.30 3.61 26.93
C ALA A 423 50.01 2.81 26.85
N GLY A 424 48.98 2.99 27.71
CA GLY A 424 47.66 2.33 27.57
C GLY A 424 47.71 0.80 27.68
N GLN A 425 48.58 0.22 28.45
CA GLN A 425 48.69 -1.24 28.61
C GLN A 425 47.59 -1.77 29.53
N LEU A 426 46.88 -2.80 29.08
CA LEU A 426 45.91 -3.57 29.86
C LEU A 426 46.62 -4.73 30.54
N SER A 427 46.45 -4.88 31.86
CA SER A 427 46.91 -6.07 32.57
C SER A 427 45.72 -6.96 32.96
N LEU A 428 45.90 -8.29 32.83
CA LEU A 428 44.94 -9.31 33.27
C LEU A 428 45.25 -9.70 34.71
N ALA A 429 44.24 -9.64 35.57
CA ALA A 429 44.37 -10.18 36.94
C ALA A 429 44.19 -11.72 36.92
N GLN A 430 45.13 -12.45 37.48
CA GLN A 430 45.19 -13.93 37.41
C GLN A 430 44.54 -14.67 38.60
N THR A 431 43.67 -14.06 39.40
CA THR A 431 43.13 -14.72 40.60
C THR A 431 41.60 -14.70 40.70
N GLU A 432 41.05 -15.81 41.20
CA GLU A 432 39.63 -16.15 41.29
C GLU A 432 38.77 -15.33 42.28
N ALA A 433 39.30 -14.35 42.95
CA ALA A 433 38.59 -13.66 44.03
C ALA A 433 38.48 -12.15 43.86
N GLY A 434 38.01 -11.64 42.77
CA GLY A 434 37.34 -10.35 42.57
C GLY A 434 37.72 -9.10 43.43
N GLN A 435 38.89 -9.04 44.08
CA GLN A 435 39.34 -7.87 44.82
C GLN A 435 40.44 -7.14 44.05
N LEU A 436 40.12 -5.97 43.57
CA LEU A 436 41.08 -5.03 43.00
C LEU A 436 41.43 -3.98 44.02
N SER A 437 42.68 -3.92 44.44
CA SER A 437 43.19 -2.77 45.15
C SER A 437 43.93 -1.83 44.21
N LEU A 438 43.61 -0.54 44.28
CA LEU A 438 44.34 0.51 43.60
C LEU A 438 45.54 0.85 44.46
N ALA A 439 46.79 0.56 44.00
CA ALA A 439 47.99 1.03 44.64
C ALA A 439 48.17 2.54 44.37
N ASN A 440 48.26 3.32 45.41
CA ASN A 440 48.59 4.75 45.37
C ASN A 440 50.13 4.94 45.34
N ASP A 441 50.80 4.31 44.37
CA ASP A 441 52.23 4.51 44.19
C ASP A 441 52.51 5.35 42.93
N PRO A 442 53.28 6.42 43.01
CA PRO A 442 53.61 7.26 41.88
C PRO A 442 54.46 6.56 40.79
N ALA A 443 54.92 5.33 41.03
CA ALA A 443 55.67 4.53 40.07
C ALA A 443 54.79 3.57 39.22
N GLY A 444 53.45 3.46 39.48
CA GLY A 444 52.54 2.68 38.64
C GLY A 444 52.67 1.15 38.74
N GLU A 445 53.26 0.61 39.78
CA GLU A 445 53.34 -0.83 40.03
C GLU A 445 52.11 -1.33 40.80
N LEU A 446 51.45 -2.38 40.29
CA LEU A 446 50.44 -3.13 41.04
C LEU A 446 51.10 -4.13 41.98
N SER A 447 50.89 -3.98 43.29
CA SER A 447 51.23 -5.02 44.23
C SER A 447 50.09 -6.03 44.38
N LEU A 448 50.34 -7.30 44.21
CA LEU A 448 49.47 -8.37 44.64
C LEU A 448 49.54 -8.51 46.15
N SER A 449 48.43 -8.37 46.87
CA SER A 449 48.37 -8.78 48.28
C SER A 449 48.16 -10.29 48.29
N ASP A 450 49.17 -11.02 48.78
CA ASP A 450 49.04 -12.40 49.17
C ASP A 450 48.00 -12.50 50.31
N GLY A 451 46.86 -13.12 50.02
CA GLY A 451 45.88 -13.43 51.05
C GLY A 451 46.40 -14.58 51.91
N GLU A 452 46.80 -14.27 53.13
CA GLU A 452 47.02 -15.30 54.11
C GLU A 452 45.69 -15.99 54.44
N GLU A 453 45.72 -17.33 54.34
CA GLU A 453 44.72 -18.23 54.89
C GLU A 453 44.66 -18.08 56.41
N GLY A 454 43.45 -17.88 56.94
CA GLY A 454 43.18 -17.93 58.37
C GLY A 454 41.68 -18.30 58.54
#